data_9e16bdcec5adbf38f5302ac219be9877
#
_entry.id   9e16bdcec5adbf38f5302ac219be9877
#
_cell.length_a   1.000
_cell.length_b   1.000
_cell.length_c   1.000
_cell.angle_alpha   90.00
_cell.angle_beta   90.00
_cell.angle_gamma   90.00
#
_symmetry.space_group_name_H-M   'P 1'
#
loop_
_entity.id
_entity.type
_entity.pdbx_description
1 polymer ?
#
loop_
_entity_poly.entity_id
_entity_poly.type
_entity_poly.pdbx_seq_one_letter_code
_entity_poly.pdbx_strand_id
1 'polypeptide(L)'
;MLIPLKKMIFAGQGGSDIMIRKVNRKDIPECVRVIRYSHQTVADEFGFTKENAPRYVAFATDENRLIWHMDQERRLMFLDEENSVIRGYYSLLVKQNGECELSNLSVLPEYRHQGIGTRLFRHAISIAREHHCRMMRWSIVEENTLLRNWYERYGAVHTGTEKYDFFPFTCGYMEIRL
;
A
#
# COMPACT_ATOMS: atom_id res chain seq x y z
N MET A 1 -19.03 13.96 21.13
CA MET A 1 -17.99 15.00 21.07
C MET A 1 -16.80 14.38 20.34
N LEU A 2 -16.66 14.66 19.03
CA LEU A 2 -15.64 14.06 18.15
C LEU A 2 -14.30 14.74 18.45
N ILE A 3 -13.32 13.94 18.88
CA ILE A 3 -11.94 14.40 19.07
C ILE A 3 -11.32 14.51 17.66
N PRO A 4 -10.75 15.68 17.27
CA PRO A 4 -10.14 15.81 15.96
C PRO A 4 -8.88 14.95 15.86
N LEU A 5 -8.75 14.18 14.76
CA LEU A 5 -7.54 13.42 14.41
C LEU A 5 -6.32 14.36 14.52
N LYS A 6 -5.52 14.19 15.55
CA LYS A 6 -4.23 14.87 15.69
C LYS A 6 -3.31 14.42 14.54
N LYS A 7 -2.85 15.40 13.76
CA LYS A 7 -1.68 15.24 12.87
C LYS A 7 -0.54 14.64 13.73
N MET A 8 -0.12 13.42 13.42
CA MET A 8 1.10 12.90 13.99
C MET A 8 2.29 13.57 13.29
N ILE A 9 2.76 14.67 13.87
CA ILE A 9 3.98 15.35 13.46
C ILE A 9 5.12 14.68 14.22
N PHE A 10 5.99 13.97 13.51
CA PHE A 10 7.25 13.52 14.06
C PHE A 10 8.31 14.60 13.82
N ALA A 11 8.55 15.45 14.80
CA ALA A 11 9.62 16.44 14.75
C ALA A 11 10.97 15.73 14.92
N GLY A 12 11.68 15.50 13.81
CA GLY A 12 13.13 15.24 13.82
C GLY A 12 13.86 16.58 13.85
N GLN A 13 14.96 16.67 14.58
CA GLN A 13 15.81 17.87 14.64
C GLN A 13 16.40 18.12 13.24
N GLY A 14 15.92 19.20 12.59
CA GLY A 14 16.32 19.61 11.24
C GLY A 14 15.12 19.62 10.30
N GLY A 15 14.11 20.44 10.58
CA GLY A 15 13.14 21.06 9.70
C GLY A 15 12.49 20.32 8.52
N SER A 16 12.44 18.99 8.45
CA SER A 16 11.68 18.31 7.41
C SER A 16 10.27 17.94 7.90
N ASP A 17 9.23 18.49 7.28
CA ASP A 17 7.83 18.15 7.56
C ASP A 17 7.50 16.76 6.98
N ILE A 18 7.86 15.70 7.70
CA ILE A 18 7.48 14.32 7.35
C ILE A 18 6.10 14.05 7.91
N MET A 19 5.15 13.67 7.05
CA MET A 19 3.80 13.31 7.50
C MET A 19 3.19 12.18 6.69
N ILE A 20 2.35 11.37 7.37
CA ILE A 20 1.35 10.53 6.69
C ILE A 20 0.02 11.25 6.75
N ARG A 21 -0.61 11.45 5.60
CA ARG A 21 -1.92 12.11 5.49
C ARG A 21 -2.86 11.39 4.53
N LYS A 22 -4.15 11.69 4.66
CA LYS A 22 -5.15 11.23 3.69
C LYS A 22 -4.88 11.83 2.30
N VAL A 23 -5.13 11.01 1.29
CA VAL A 23 -5.09 11.41 -0.12
C VAL A 23 -6.26 12.35 -0.41
N ASN A 24 -5.99 13.48 -1.06
CA ASN A 24 -6.98 14.36 -1.65
C ASN A 24 -7.08 14.09 -3.15
N ARG A 25 -8.18 14.49 -3.78
CA ARG A 25 -8.39 14.27 -5.23
C ARG A 25 -7.26 14.85 -6.10
N LYS A 26 -6.69 15.97 -5.70
CA LYS A 26 -5.55 16.61 -6.40
C LYS A 26 -4.25 15.80 -6.35
N ASP A 27 -4.13 14.88 -5.39
CA ASP A 27 -2.94 14.03 -5.23
C ASP A 27 -2.99 12.79 -6.13
N ILE A 28 -4.15 12.49 -6.74
CA ILE A 28 -4.38 11.26 -7.50
C ILE A 28 -3.34 11.04 -8.61
N PRO A 29 -3.01 12.02 -9.47
CA PRO A 29 -2.00 11.81 -10.52
C PRO A 29 -0.65 11.38 -9.95
N GLU A 30 -0.22 12.00 -8.86
CA GLU A 30 1.05 11.69 -8.22
C GLU A 30 0.98 10.34 -7.48
N CYS A 31 -0.14 9.99 -6.86
CA CYS A 31 -0.33 8.65 -6.29
C CYS A 31 -0.24 7.54 -7.36
N VAL A 32 -0.82 7.77 -8.54
CA VAL A 32 -0.67 6.85 -9.69
C VAL A 32 0.79 6.69 -10.07
N ARG A 33 1.55 7.78 -10.17
CA ARG A 33 2.99 7.75 -10.45
C ARG A 33 3.74 6.92 -9.40
N VAL A 34 3.52 7.20 -8.11
CA VAL A 34 4.17 6.48 -7.00
C VAL A 34 3.88 4.99 -7.07
N ILE A 35 2.61 4.59 -7.25
CA ILE A 35 2.21 3.19 -7.32
C ILE A 35 2.88 2.51 -8.51
N ARG A 36 2.71 3.07 -9.71
CA ARG A 36 3.24 2.47 -10.94
C ARG A 36 4.76 2.32 -10.92
N TYR A 37 5.47 3.39 -10.53
CA TYR A 37 6.92 3.38 -10.52
C TYR A 37 7.48 2.43 -9.46
N SER A 38 6.84 2.35 -8.29
CA SER A 38 7.22 1.40 -7.25
C SER A 38 7.03 -0.06 -7.67
N HIS A 39 5.93 -0.37 -8.35
CA HIS A 39 5.65 -1.74 -8.82
C HIS A 39 6.35 -2.09 -10.12
N GLN A 40 6.81 -1.10 -10.90
CA GLN A 40 7.61 -1.34 -12.11
C GLN A 40 8.91 -2.08 -11.79
N THR A 41 9.57 -1.76 -10.68
CA THR A 41 10.79 -2.47 -10.27
C THR A 41 10.57 -3.97 -10.03
N VAL A 42 9.40 -4.34 -9.52
CA VAL A 42 9.02 -5.77 -9.37
C VAL A 42 8.70 -6.37 -10.74
N ALA A 43 8.02 -5.62 -11.60
CA ALA A 43 7.75 -6.07 -12.97
C ALA A 43 9.05 -6.34 -13.73
N ASP A 44 10.03 -5.45 -13.61
CA ASP A 44 11.34 -5.58 -14.26
C ASP A 44 12.12 -6.79 -13.71
N GLU A 45 12.09 -6.99 -12.38
CA GLU A 45 12.77 -8.12 -11.72
C GLU A 45 12.21 -9.48 -12.14
N PHE A 46 10.88 -9.59 -12.29
CA PHE A 46 10.19 -10.86 -12.57
C PHE A 46 9.75 -10.99 -14.05
N GLY A 47 10.10 -10.05 -14.91
CA GLY A 47 9.81 -10.11 -16.36
C GLY A 47 8.33 -9.90 -16.69
N PHE A 48 7.59 -9.09 -15.88
CA PHE A 48 6.20 -8.76 -16.20
C PHE A 48 6.13 -7.62 -17.20
N THR A 49 5.24 -7.76 -18.18
CA THR A 49 4.98 -6.76 -19.22
C THR A 49 3.49 -6.50 -19.34
N LYS A 50 3.11 -5.46 -20.08
CA LYS A 50 1.69 -5.20 -20.36
C LYS A 50 1.01 -6.34 -21.14
N GLU A 51 1.78 -7.08 -21.90
CA GLU A 51 1.30 -8.19 -22.72
C GLU A 51 1.04 -9.43 -21.87
N ASN A 52 1.96 -9.79 -20.94
CA ASN A 52 1.82 -11.01 -20.15
C ASN A 52 1.15 -10.81 -18.79
N ALA A 53 1.09 -9.58 -18.29
CA ALA A 53 0.48 -9.23 -16.99
C ALA A 53 -0.33 -7.91 -17.05
N PRO A 54 -1.29 -7.73 -17.98
CA PRO A 54 -1.99 -6.45 -18.17
C PRO A 54 -2.74 -5.98 -16.91
N ARG A 55 -3.09 -6.90 -16.01
CA ARG A 55 -3.78 -6.62 -14.75
C ARG A 55 -2.84 -6.34 -13.57
N TYR A 56 -1.52 -6.45 -13.77
CA TYR A 56 -0.57 -6.16 -12.73
C TYR A 56 -0.58 -4.67 -12.35
N VAL A 57 -0.35 -4.37 -11.09
CA VAL A 57 -0.52 -3.03 -10.50
C VAL A 57 0.24 -1.95 -11.27
N ALA A 58 1.48 -2.21 -11.71
CA ALA A 58 2.28 -1.24 -12.49
C ALA A 58 1.60 -0.83 -13.80
N PHE A 59 0.79 -1.70 -14.41
CA PHE A 59 0.16 -1.46 -15.70
C PHE A 59 -1.33 -1.11 -15.59
N ALA A 60 -2.02 -1.66 -14.60
CA ALA A 60 -3.46 -1.52 -14.44
C ALA A 60 -3.88 -0.30 -13.59
N THR A 61 -2.95 0.40 -12.93
CA THR A 61 -3.28 1.57 -12.12
C THR A 61 -3.32 2.82 -12.98
N ASP A 62 -4.43 3.53 -12.95
CA ASP A 62 -4.63 4.85 -13.55
C ASP A 62 -5.45 5.76 -12.62
N GLU A 63 -5.64 7.02 -13.02
CA GLU A 63 -6.39 7.99 -12.23
C GLU A 63 -7.85 7.59 -12.06
N ASN A 64 -8.51 7.07 -13.09
CA ASN A 64 -9.91 6.63 -13.03
C ASN A 64 -10.09 5.52 -12.00
N ARG A 65 -9.15 4.56 -11.96
CA ARG A 65 -9.16 3.49 -10.97
C ARG A 65 -9.00 4.02 -9.54
N LEU A 66 -8.08 4.96 -9.29
CA LEU A 66 -7.93 5.54 -7.95
C LEU A 66 -9.13 6.42 -7.56
N ILE A 67 -9.70 7.15 -8.49
CA ILE A 67 -10.95 7.91 -8.27
C ILE A 67 -12.09 6.96 -7.92
N TRP A 68 -12.23 5.85 -8.64
CA TRP A 68 -13.23 4.82 -8.34
C TRP A 68 -13.02 4.19 -6.95
N HIS A 69 -11.76 3.89 -6.57
CA HIS A 69 -11.42 3.44 -5.22
C HIS A 69 -11.83 4.46 -4.15
N MET A 70 -11.64 5.75 -4.41
CA MET A 70 -11.99 6.84 -3.50
C MET A 70 -13.50 7.01 -3.35
N ASP A 71 -14.22 7.07 -4.47
CA ASP A 71 -15.62 7.49 -4.53
C ASP A 71 -16.60 6.33 -4.34
N GLN A 72 -16.32 5.18 -4.94
CA GLN A 72 -17.22 4.02 -4.97
C GLN A 72 -16.88 2.98 -3.91
N GLU A 73 -15.64 2.53 -3.86
CA GLU A 73 -15.21 1.59 -2.82
C GLU A 73 -15.00 2.26 -1.47
N ARG A 74 -14.87 3.60 -1.44
CA ARG A 74 -14.59 4.37 -0.22
C ARG A 74 -13.35 3.88 0.53
N ARG A 75 -12.33 3.49 -0.21
CA ARG A 75 -11.05 3.08 0.38
C ARG A 75 -10.44 4.21 1.18
N LEU A 76 -9.87 3.87 2.31
CA LEU A 76 -9.06 4.78 3.11
C LEU A 76 -7.68 4.85 2.45
N MET A 77 -7.37 5.98 1.83
CA MET A 77 -6.16 6.17 1.03
C MET A 77 -5.22 7.14 1.74
N PHE A 78 -3.97 6.76 1.89
CA PHE A 78 -2.95 7.54 2.59
C PHE A 78 -1.65 7.60 1.80
N LEU A 79 -0.91 8.68 2.01
CA LEU A 79 0.40 8.92 1.43
C LEU A 79 1.41 9.37 2.48
N ASP A 80 2.68 9.05 2.24
CA ASP A 80 3.82 9.59 2.98
C ASP A 80 4.39 10.77 2.17
N GLU A 81 4.49 11.92 2.81
CA GLU A 81 4.97 13.16 2.20
C GLU A 81 6.09 13.77 3.05
N GLU A 82 7.10 14.29 2.40
CA GLU A 82 8.14 15.12 2.99
C GLU A 82 8.43 16.31 2.07
N ASN A 83 8.37 17.51 2.61
CA ASN A 83 8.63 18.76 1.87
C ASN A 83 7.82 18.85 0.55
N SER A 84 6.53 18.48 0.59
CA SER A 84 5.61 18.41 -0.56
C SER A 84 5.95 17.35 -1.62
N VAL A 85 6.88 16.44 -1.32
CA VAL A 85 7.18 15.28 -2.19
C VAL A 85 6.48 14.04 -1.66
N ILE A 86 5.61 13.45 -2.47
CA ILE A 86 4.94 12.17 -2.15
C ILE A 86 5.91 11.03 -2.44
N ARG A 87 6.27 10.26 -1.40
CA ARG A 87 7.28 9.20 -1.46
C ARG A 87 6.71 7.81 -1.34
N GLY A 88 5.51 7.70 -0.80
CA GLY A 88 4.87 6.41 -0.59
C GLY A 88 3.35 6.52 -0.50
N TYR A 89 2.68 5.39 -0.63
CA TYR A 89 1.23 5.28 -0.69
C TYR A 89 0.76 3.94 -0.14
N TYR A 90 -0.44 3.89 0.40
CA TYR A 90 -1.21 2.67 0.61
C TYR A 90 -2.72 2.96 0.64
N SER A 91 -3.54 1.93 0.48
CA SER A 91 -4.98 2.01 0.72
C SER A 91 -5.50 0.83 1.53
N LEU A 92 -6.59 1.07 2.28
CA LEU A 92 -7.34 0.04 3.00
C LEU A 92 -8.80 0.01 2.52
N LEU A 93 -9.30 -1.18 2.24
CA LEU A 93 -10.73 -1.44 2.08
C LEU A 93 -11.25 -2.09 3.37
N VAL A 94 -12.05 -1.35 4.13
CA VAL A 94 -12.70 -1.86 5.35
C VAL A 94 -13.95 -2.63 4.94
N LYS A 95 -14.06 -3.89 5.38
CA LYS A 95 -15.20 -4.78 5.09
C LYS A 95 -16.13 -4.87 6.30
N GLN A 96 -17.41 -5.16 6.05
CA GLN A 96 -18.42 -5.24 7.12
C GLN A 96 -18.21 -6.40 8.11
N ASN A 97 -17.44 -7.42 7.71
CA ASN A 97 -17.17 -8.59 8.54
C ASN A 97 -16.06 -8.41 9.59
N GLY A 98 -15.56 -7.16 9.77
CA GLY A 98 -14.45 -6.86 10.68
C GLY A 98 -13.07 -7.22 10.12
N GLU A 99 -12.97 -7.34 8.80
CA GLU A 99 -11.71 -7.49 8.08
C GLU A 99 -11.39 -6.23 7.28
N CYS A 100 -10.14 -6.06 6.92
CA CYS A 100 -9.75 -5.07 5.91
C CYS A 100 -8.74 -5.65 4.94
N GLU A 101 -8.66 -5.04 3.78
CA GLU A 101 -7.72 -5.38 2.72
C GLU A 101 -6.72 -4.24 2.53
N LEU A 102 -5.44 -4.54 2.71
CA LEU A 102 -4.35 -3.63 2.38
C LEU A 102 -4.01 -3.76 0.90
N SER A 103 -3.96 -2.64 0.19
CA SER A 103 -3.62 -2.61 -1.22
C SER A 103 -2.58 -1.55 -1.54
N ASN A 104 -1.74 -1.85 -2.52
CA ASN A 104 -0.80 -0.93 -3.14
C ASN A 104 0.14 -0.22 -2.14
N LEU A 105 0.62 -0.94 -1.10
CA LEU A 105 1.69 -0.41 -0.25
C LEU A 105 2.93 -0.20 -1.12
N SER A 106 3.25 1.06 -1.35
CA SER A 106 4.26 1.50 -2.31
C SER A 106 5.22 2.50 -1.69
N VAL A 107 6.50 2.36 -2.00
CA VAL A 107 7.54 3.35 -1.69
C VAL A 107 8.37 3.54 -2.95
N LEU A 108 8.55 4.78 -3.38
CA LEU A 108 9.40 5.10 -4.53
C LEU A 108 10.80 4.50 -4.34
N PRO A 109 11.40 3.91 -5.38
CA PRO A 109 12.69 3.19 -5.27
C PRO A 109 13.79 4.01 -4.60
N GLU A 110 13.90 5.30 -4.94
CA GLU A 110 14.90 6.22 -4.40
C GLU A 110 14.73 6.54 -2.92
N TYR A 111 13.57 6.24 -2.34
CA TYR A 111 13.28 6.45 -0.91
C TYR A 111 13.15 5.15 -0.11
N ARG A 112 13.45 4.00 -0.72
CA ARG A 112 13.47 2.71 -0.01
C ARG A 112 14.61 2.66 1.01
N HIS A 113 14.52 1.69 1.92
CA HIS A 113 15.51 1.46 3.00
C HIS A 113 15.66 2.62 4.00
N GLN A 114 14.75 3.62 3.96
CA GLN A 114 14.68 4.76 4.87
C GLN A 114 13.55 4.63 5.91
N GLY A 115 13.01 3.42 6.09
CA GLY A 115 11.94 3.15 7.06
C GLY A 115 10.53 3.57 6.62
N ILE A 116 10.34 4.15 5.42
CA ILE A 116 9.04 4.64 4.94
C ILE A 116 8.02 3.50 4.84
N GLY A 117 8.40 2.36 4.25
CA GLY A 117 7.51 1.20 4.15
C GLY A 117 7.04 0.71 5.51
N THR A 118 7.95 0.64 6.49
CA THR A 118 7.63 0.29 7.88
C THR A 118 6.65 1.27 8.51
N ARG A 119 6.88 2.56 8.31
CA ARG A 119 6.02 3.63 8.84
C ARG A 119 4.61 3.56 8.24
N LEU A 120 4.50 3.39 6.93
CA LEU A 120 3.23 3.21 6.23
C LEU A 120 2.49 1.95 6.68
N PHE A 121 3.18 0.82 6.80
CA PHE A 121 2.58 -0.44 7.24
C PHE A 121 2.06 -0.37 8.68
N ARG A 122 2.84 0.21 9.60
CA ARG A 122 2.40 0.44 10.99
C ARG A 122 1.22 1.40 11.06
N HIS A 123 1.21 2.44 10.24
CA HIS A 123 0.08 3.37 10.15
C HIS A 123 -1.16 2.66 9.61
N ALA A 124 -1.03 1.79 8.60
CA ALA A 124 -2.14 0.99 8.09
C ALA A 124 -2.75 0.09 9.18
N ILE A 125 -1.91 -0.57 10.00
CA ILE A 125 -2.35 -1.36 11.17
C ILE A 125 -3.12 -0.47 12.18
N SER A 126 -2.62 0.73 12.48
CA SER A 126 -3.30 1.67 13.40
C SER A 126 -4.68 2.06 12.87
N ILE A 127 -4.75 2.47 11.60
CA ILE A 127 -6.02 2.84 10.94
C ILE A 127 -7.00 1.67 10.90
N ALA A 128 -6.52 0.46 10.60
CA ALA A 128 -7.37 -0.74 10.60
C ALA A 128 -7.97 -1.01 11.99
N ARG A 129 -7.19 -0.86 13.06
CA ARG A 129 -7.67 -0.96 14.46
C ARG A 129 -8.67 0.12 14.82
N GLU A 130 -8.44 1.36 14.41
CA GLU A 130 -9.38 2.48 14.62
C GLU A 130 -10.73 2.23 13.94
N HIS A 131 -10.74 1.48 12.84
CA HIS A 131 -11.93 1.01 12.13
C HIS A 131 -12.45 -0.34 12.62
N HIS A 132 -12.01 -0.80 13.81
CA HIS A 132 -12.44 -2.05 14.45
C HIS A 132 -12.23 -3.31 13.61
N CYS A 133 -11.26 -3.29 12.71
CA CYS A 133 -10.84 -4.50 12.00
C CYS A 133 -10.09 -5.44 12.95
N ARG A 134 -10.34 -6.74 12.82
CA ARG A 134 -9.67 -7.79 13.59
C ARG A 134 -8.61 -8.52 12.78
N MET A 135 -8.68 -8.36 11.46
CA MET A 135 -7.80 -9.01 10.50
C MET A 135 -7.52 -8.09 9.32
N MET A 136 -6.27 -7.97 8.93
CA MET A 136 -5.87 -7.29 7.69
C MET A 136 -5.24 -8.33 6.75
N ARG A 137 -5.67 -8.34 5.48
CA ARG A 137 -5.20 -9.26 4.44
C ARG A 137 -4.70 -8.52 3.22
N TRP A 138 -3.77 -9.14 2.49
CA TRP A 138 -3.27 -8.64 1.21
C TRP A 138 -2.65 -9.78 0.40
N SER A 139 -2.37 -9.50 -0.88
CA SER A 139 -1.65 -10.43 -1.76
C SER A 139 -0.27 -9.87 -2.13
N ILE A 140 0.63 -10.79 -2.46
CA ILE A 140 1.97 -10.51 -2.96
C ILE A 140 2.24 -11.34 -4.22
N VAL A 141 3.28 -11.00 -4.96
CA VAL A 141 3.91 -11.92 -5.90
C VAL A 141 4.65 -12.96 -5.05
N GLU A 142 4.25 -14.24 -5.12
CA GLU A 142 4.76 -15.31 -4.26
C GLU A 142 6.28 -15.49 -4.42
N GLU A 143 6.76 -15.32 -5.65
CA GLU A 143 8.16 -15.42 -6.00
C GLU A 143 9.02 -14.32 -5.34
N ASN A 144 8.40 -13.21 -4.88
CA ASN A 144 9.08 -12.15 -4.15
C ASN A 144 9.26 -12.50 -2.66
N THR A 145 10.18 -13.44 -2.41
CA THR A 145 10.47 -13.94 -1.06
C THR A 145 11.02 -12.87 -0.12
N LEU A 146 11.73 -11.86 -0.65
CA LEU A 146 12.25 -10.74 0.13
C LEU A 146 11.10 -9.93 0.74
N LEU A 147 10.06 -9.65 -0.05
CA LEU A 147 8.89 -8.92 0.41
C LEU A 147 8.08 -9.76 1.41
N ARG A 148 7.89 -11.06 1.16
CA ARG A 148 7.23 -11.97 2.10
C ARG A 148 7.95 -11.97 3.44
N ASN A 149 9.25 -12.21 3.47
CA ASN A 149 10.07 -12.20 4.68
C ASN A 149 10.01 -10.85 5.41
N TRP A 150 9.89 -9.75 4.66
CA TRP A 150 9.73 -8.44 5.26
C TRP A 150 8.41 -8.33 6.03
N TYR A 151 7.30 -8.75 5.47
CA TYR A 151 6.00 -8.76 6.17
C TYR A 151 5.98 -9.70 7.38
N GLU A 152 6.58 -10.89 7.26
CA GLU A 152 6.66 -11.87 8.35
C GLU A 152 7.41 -11.33 9.58
N ARG A 153 8.44 -10.50 9.39
CA ARG A 153 9.13 -9.81 10.50
C ARG A 153 8.22 -8.84 11.29
N TYR A 154 7.11 -8.42 10.71
CA TYR A 154 6.10 -7.59 11.39
C TYR A 154 4.92 -8.41 11.94
N GLY A 155 5.03 -9.73 11.95
CA GLY A 155 4.02 -10.63 12.51
C GLY A 155 2.94 -11.05 11.52
N ALA A 156 3.10 -10.78 10.23
CA ALA A 156 2.23 -11.31 9.21
C ALA A 156 2.45 -12.82 9.01
N VAL A 157 1.40 -13.52 8.63
CA VAL A 157 1.41 -14.97 8.34
C VAL A 157 1.08 -15.19 6.89
N HIS A 158 1.85 -16.01 6.21
CA HIS A 158 1.53 -16.51 4.88
C HIS A 158 0.45 -17.59 4.97
N THR A 159 -0.64 -17.45 4.22
CA THR A 159 -1.83 -18.30 4.37
C THR A 159 -2.09 -19.22 3.19
N GLY A 160 -1.35 -19.07 2.11
CA GLY A 160 -1.47 -19.93 0.93
C GLY A 160 -1.17 -19.19 -0.36
N THR A 161 -1.33 -19.91 -1.46
CA THR A 161 -1.05 -19.41 -2.81
C THR A 161 -2.15 -19.77 -3.78
N GLU A 162 -2.28 -18.99 -4.85
CA GLU A 162 -3.19 -19.28 -5.96
C GLU A 162 -2.55 -18.87 -7.30
N LYS A 163 -2.64 -19.75 -8.31
CA LYS A 163 -2.19 -19.47 -9.66
C LYS A 163 -3.39 -19.11 -10.53
N TYR A 164 -3.35 -17.93 -11.13
CA TYR A 164 -4.37 -17.47 -12.06
C TYR A 164 -3.83 -17.52 -13.49
N ASP A 165 -4.63 -17.97 -14.44
CA ASP A 165 -4.23 -18.08 -15.85
C ASP A 165 -3.86 -16.73 -16.49
N PHE A 166 -4.40 -15.63 -15.94
CA PHE A 166 -4.14 -14.28 -16.43
C PHE A 166 -2.92 -13.60 -15.78
N PHE A 167 -2.20 -14.30 -14.89
CA PHE A 167 -0.94 -13.81 -14.32
C PHE A 167 0.21 -14.77 -14.62
N PRO A 168 1.40 -14.26 -15.00
CA PRO A 168 2.59 -15.08 -15.19
C PRO A 168 3.20 -15.56 -13.87
N PHE A 169 2.76 -15.00 -12.73
CA PHE A 169 3.25 -15.29 -11.37
C PHE A 169 2.16 -15.97 -10.52
N THR A 170 2.58 -16.51 -9.38
CA THR A 170 1.67 -17.05 -8.35
C THR A 170 1.31 -15.94 -7.37
N CYS A 171 0.03 -15.80 -7.02
CA CYS A 171 -0.40 -14.93 -5.94
C CYS A 171 -0.17 -15.61 -4.59
N GLY A 172 0.61 -15.00 -3.72
CA GLY A 172 0.73 -15.37 -2.32
C GLY A 172 -0.21 -14.52 -1.47
N TYR A 173 -0.80 -15.10 -0.44
CA TYR A 173 -1.71 -14.42 0.47
C TYR A 173 -1.09 -14.27 1.85
N MET A 174 -1.22 -13.07 2.40
CA MET A 174 -0.71 -12.72 3.71
C MET A 174 -1.85 -12.19 4.59
N GLU A 175 -1.76 -12.45 5.88
CA GLU A 175 -2.67 -11.83 6.86
C GLU A 175 -1.94 -11.46 8.15
N ILE A 176 -2.53 -10.52 8.90
CA ILE A 176 -2.09 -10.16 10.25
C ILE A 176 -3.33 -9.94 11.14
N ARG A 177 -3.31 -10.51 12.33
CA ARG A 177 -4.29 -10.20 13.39
C ARG A 177 -3.99 -8.84 13.98
N LEU A 178 -5.05 -8.06 14.24
CA LEU A 178 -4.97 -6.67 14.67
C LEU A 178 -5.29 -6.49 16.16
#